data_0ddfe9575c3c6f5895608a2ef290c515
#
_entry.id   0ddfe9575c3c6f5895608a2ef290c515
#
_cell.length_a   1.000
_cell.length_b   1.000
_cell.length_c   1.000
_cell.angle_alpha   90.00
_cell.angle_beta   90.00
_cell.angle_gamma   90.00
#
_symmetry.space_group_name_H-M   'P 1'
#
loop_
_entity.id
_entity.type
_entity.pdbx_description
1 polymer ?
#
loop_
_entity_poly.entity_id
_entity_poly.type
_entity_poly.pdbx_seq_one_letter_code
_entity_poly.pdbx_strand_id
1 'polypeptide(L)'
;MAKNILTVDDSASIRQMVAFTLKSAGYNVIEAVDGQEGLDKAKSNTAHLVLTDQNMPKMDGLTLIKTLRGLPQYKATPILMLTTESSDAMKAQGKAAGATGWLVKPFDPQKLLDVVKKVIG
;
A
#
# COMPACT_ATOMS: atom_id res chain seq x y z
N MET A 1 -8.34 16.45 -10.36
CA MET A 1 -8.06 16.40 -8.94
C MET A 1 -7.06 15.28 -8.64
N ALA A 2 -6.15 15.55 -7.72
CA ALA A 2 -5.14 14.57 -7.37
C ALA A 2 -5.77 13.40 -6.61
N LYS A 3 -5.30 12.18 -6.90
CA LYS A 3 -5.73 10.99 -6.19
C LYS A 3 -4.94 10.83 -4.90
N ASN A 4 -5.58 10.29 -3.88
CA ASN A 4 -4.98 10.07 -2.57
C ASN A 4 -4.40 8.66 -2.50
N ILE A 5 -3.15 8.54 -2.09
CA ILE A 5 -2.49 7.24 -1.92
C ILE A 5 -2.08 7.11 -0.46
N LEU A 6 -2.52 6.03 0.19
CA LEU A 6 -2.11 5.71 1.55
C LEU A 6 -0.90 4.77 1.47
N THR A 7 0.21 5.17 2.05
CA THR A 7 1.40 4.31 2.13
C THR A 7 1.65 3.93 3.58
N VAL A 8 1.77 2.64 3.84
CA VAL A 8 1.93 2.06 5.17
C VAL A 8 3.23 1.28 5.21
N ASP A 9 4.20 1.77 5.98
CA ASP A 9 5.51 1.13 6.10
C ASP A 9 6.17 1.61 7.39
N ASP A 10 6.71 0.68 8.18
CA ASP A 10 7.39 1.02 9.41
C ASP A 10 8.82 1.53 9.18
N SER A 11 9.36 1.33 7.98
CA SER A 11 10.66 1.90 7.60
C SER A 11 10.49 3.36 7.17
N ALA A 12 11.01 4.28 7.96
CA ALA A 12 10.91 5.71 7.65
C ALA A 12 11.56 6.05 6.30
N SER A 13 12.71 5.45 6.01
CA SER A 13 13.43 5.75 4.76
C SER A 13 12.66 5.28 3.53
N ILE A 14 12.10 4.07 3.57
CA ILE A 14 11.29 3.54 2.46
C ILE A 14 10.02 4.39 2.31
N ARG A 15 9.32 4.66 3.43
CA ARG A 15 8.08 5.43 3.39
C ARG A 15 8.31 6.82 2.83
N GLN A 16 9.40 7.49 3.23
CA GLN A 16 9.73 8.82 2.73
C GLN A 16 10.07 8.81 1.24
N MET A 17 10.80 7.80 0.78
CA MET A 17 11.14 7.66 -0.63
C MET A 17 9.87 7.47 -1.47
N VAL A 18 8.97 6.59 -1.03
CA VAL A 18 7.70 6.33 -1.70
C VAL A 18 6.85 7.62 -1.73
N ALA A 19 6.74 8.29 -0.59
CA ALA A 19 5.96 9.53 -0.52
C ALA A 19 6.51 10.62 -1.43
N PHE A 20 7.82 10.81 -1.43
CA PHE A 20 8.47 11.81 -2.30
C PHE A 20 8.21 11.50 -3.77
N THR A 21 8.40 10.25 -4.16
CA THR A 21 8.21 9.81 -5.55
C THR A 21 6.77 10.06 -6.01
N LEU A 22 5.79 9.71 -5.18
CA LEU A 22 4.38 9.86 -5.53
C LEU A 22 3.96 11.32 -5.56
N LYS A 23 4.41 12.12 -4.60
CA LYS A 23 4.12 13.57 -4.57
C LYS A 23 4.70 14.26 -5.80
N SER A 24 5.91 13.88 -6.20
CA SER A 24 6.54 14.43 -7.39
C SER A 24 5.75 14.12 -8.67
N ALA A 25 4.98 13.04 -8.67
CA ALA A 25 4.14 12.66 -9.81
C ALA A 25 2.72 13.27 -9.73
N GLY A 26 2.43 14.07 -8.71
CA GLY A 26 1.15 14.78 -8.60
C GLY A 26 0.11 14.11 -7.72
N TYR A 27 0.45 13.04 -7.02
CA TYR A 27 -0.49 12.39 -6.10
C TYR A 27 -0.42 13.02 -4.71
N ASN A 28 -1.53 12.96 -3.98
CA ASN A 28 -1.55 13.26 -2.54
C ASN A 28 -1.17 11.99 -1.81
N VAL A 29 -0.35 12.11 -0.76
CA VAL A 29 0.13 10.96 -0.02
C VAL A 29 -0.23 11.08 1.44
N ILE A 30 -0.81 10.01 1.99
CA ILE A 30 -1.10 9.86 3.41
C ILE A 30 -0.15 8.78 3.91
N GLU A 31 0.58 9.05 4.98
CA GLU A 31 1.59 8.12 5.51
C GLU A 31 1.14 7.51 6.82
N ALA A 32 1.46 6.22 7.00
CA ALA A 32 1.22 5.51 8.24
C ALA A 32 2.44 4.65 8.58
N VAL A 33 2.74 4.51 9.86
CA VAL A 33 3.96 3.84 10.32
C VAL A 33 3.76 2.36 10.65
N ASP A 34 2.51 1.91 10.75
CA ASP A 34 2.18 0.51 10.99
C ASP A 34 0.77 0.22 10.49
N GLY A 35 0.37 -1.05 10.57
CA GLY A 35 -0.94 -1.45 10.07
C GLY A 35 -2.11 -0.84 10.82
N GLN A 36 -1.97 -0.65 12.13
CA GLN A 36 -3.05 -0.04 12.92
C GLN A 36 -3.26 1.42 12.54
N GLU A 37 -2.19 2.19 12.41
CA GLU A 37 -2.28 3.57 11.94
C GLU A 37 -2.80 3.62 10.50
N GLY A 38 -2.38 2.67 9.67
CA GLY A 38 -2.88 2.56 8.30
C GLY A 38 -4.38 2.38 8.25
N LEU A 39 -4.91 1.50 9.09
CA LEU A 39 -6.34 1.29 9.20
C LEU A 39 -7.07 2.56 9.68
N ASP A 40 -6.54 3.19 10.72
CA ASP A 40 -7.14 4.42 11.26
C ASP A 40 -7.19 5.53 10.22
N LYS A 41 -6.11 5.70 9.46
CA LYS A 41 -6.05 6.73 8.42
C LYS A 41 -6.93 6.39 7.23
N ALA A 42 -7.06 5.10 6.88
CA ALA A 42 -7.98 4.68 5.84
C ALA A 42 -9.43 4.99 6.19
N LYS A 43 -9.79 4.85 7.45
CA LYS A 43 -11.15 5.18 7.92
C LYS A 43 -11.42 6.68 7.92
N SER A 44 -10.41 7.49 8.23
CA SER A 44 -10.55 8.95 8.32
C SER A 44 -10.41 9.67 7.00
N ASN A 45 -9.91 8.99 5.98
CA ASN A 45 -9.63 9.58 4.67
C ASN A 45 -10.16 8.66 3.57
N THR A 46 -10.27 9.19 2.35
CA THR A 46 -10.60 8.38 1.20
C THR A 46 -9.31 8.15 0.41
N ALA A 47 -8.79 6.92 0.43
CA ALA A 47 -7.63 6.54 -0.36
C ALA A 47 -8.08 5.86 -1.64
N HIS A 48 -7.48 6.25 -2.76
CA HIS A 48 -7.76 5.66 -4.07
C HIS A 48 -6.85 4.48 -4.35
N LEU A 49 -5.76 4.37 -3.59
CA LEU A 49 -4.80 3.27 -3.66
C LEU A 49 -4.16 3.13 -2.29
N VAL A 50 -3.95 1.89 -1.86
CA VAL A 50 -3.21 1.59 -0.63
C VAL A 50 -1.95 0.81 -0.99
N LEU A 51 -0.81 1.28 -0.49
CA LEU A 51 0.48 0.58 -0.60
C LEU A 51 0.88 0.17 0.80
N THR A 52 1.07 -1.11 1.04
CA THR A 52 1.41 -1.60 2.38
C THR A 52 2.59 -2.57 2.37
N ASP A 53 3.49 -2.41 3.33
CA ASP A 53 4.50 -3.41 3.63
C ASP A 53 3.84 -4.60 4.32
N GLN A 54 4.49 -5.76 4.33
CA GLN A 54 3.99 -6.95 5.02
C GLN A 54 4.44 -6.99 6.48
N ASN A 55 5.73 -6.80 6.72
CA ASN A 55 6.28 -6.98 8.06
C ASN A 55 6.26 -5.66 8.85
N MET A 56 5.25 -5.51 9.68
CA MET A 56 5.05 -4.30 10.48
C MET A 56 4.58 -4.68 11.87
N PRO A 57 4.90 -3.85 12.89
CA PRO A 57 4.38 -4.11 14.23
C PRO A 57 2.86 -3.84 14.30
N LYS A 58 2.22 -4.35 15.33
CA LYS A 58 0.79 -4.20 15.65
C LYS A 58 -0.15 -4.89 14.68
N MET A 59 -0.01 -4.65 13.38
CA MET A 59 -0.85 -5.27 12.36
C MET A 59 -0.03 -5.41 11.09
N ASP A 60 0.16 -6.63 10.58
CA ASP A 60 0.91 -6.84 9.36
C ASP A 60 0.08 -6.50 8.11
N GLY A 61 0.74 -6.51 6.93
CA GLY A 61 0.09 -6.13 5.69
C GLY A 61 -1.07 -7.03 5.31
N LEU A 62 -0.92 -8.34 5.49
CA LEU A 62 -2.01 -9.28 5.18
C LEU A 62 -3.24 -9.00 6.02
N THR A 63 -3.05 -8.77 7.32
CA THR A 63 -4.16 -8.44 8.23
C THR A 63 -4.80 -7.11 7.85
N LEU A 64 -3.99 -6.12 7.52
CA LEU A 64 -4.50 -4.81 7.08
C LEU A 64 -5.35 -4.96 5.82
N ILE A 65 -4.87 -5.71 4.83
CA ILE A 65 -5.61 -5.92 3.59
C ILE A 65 -6.96 -6.59 3.86
N LYS A 66 -6.95 -7.66 4.65
CA LYS A 66 -8.20 -8.36 5.01
C LYS A 66 -9.18 -7.44 5.70
N THR A 67 -8.68 -6.61 6.62
CA THR A 67 -9.51 -5.68 7.37
C THR A 67 -10.10 -4.61 6.45
N LEU A 68 -9.29 -4.06 5.57
CA LEU A 68 -9.77 -3.06 4.60
C LEU A 68 -10.82 -3.64 3.66
N ARG A 69 -10.65 -4.88 3.21
CA ARG A 69 -11.63 -5.52 2.33
C ARG A 69 -12.98 -5.76 3.03
N GLY A 70 -12.98 -5.79 4.35
CA GLY A 70 -14.22 -5.85 5.13
C GLY A 70 -14.94 -4.51 5.23
N LEU A 71 -14.31 -3.40 4.86
CA LEU A 71 -14.93 -2.08 4.89
C LEU A 71 -15.57 -1.79 3.53
N PRO A 72 -16.85 -1.39 3.50
CA PRO A 72 -17.54 -1.14 2.22
C PRO A 72 -16.81 -0.17 1.31
N GLN A 73 -16.19 0.86 1.87
CA GLN A 73 -15.49 1.90 1.10
C GLN A 73 -14.20 1.41 0.44
N TYR A 74 -13.67 0.26 0.87
CA TYR A 74 -12.42 -0.27 0.33
C TYR A 74 -12.57 -1.62 -0.38
N LYS A 75 -13.78 -2.05 -0.68
CA LYS A 75 -14.00 -3.34 -1.35
C LYS A 75 -13.36 -3.42 -2.74
N ALA A 76 -13.37 -2.32 -3.47
CA ALA A 76 -12.85 -2.28 -4.83
C ALA A 76 -11.58 -1.44 -4.98
N THR A 77 -11.09 -0.84 -3.90
CA THR A 77 -9.89 0.00 -3.94
C THR A 77 -8.66 -0.86 -4.20
N PRO A 78 -7.81 -0.50 -5.18
CA PRO A 78 -6.56 -1.25 -5.39
C PRO A 78 -5.67 -1.21 -4.15
N ILE A 79 -5.10 -2.36 -3.80
CA ILE A 79 -4.17 -2.50 -2.68
C ILE A 79 -2.95 -3.26 -3.19
N LEU A 80 -1.77 -2.63 -3.09
CA LEU A 80 -0.52 -3.24 -3.51
C LEU A 80 0.34 -3.56 -2.30
N MET A 81 0.92 -4.76 -2.27
CA MET A 81 1.84 -5.19 -1.24
C MET A 81 3.26 -4.86 -1.67
N LEU A 82 4.01 -4.13 -0.84
CA LEU A 82 5.43 -3.82 -1.05
C LEU A 82 6.22 -4.61 -0.03
N THR A 83 7.03 -5.58 -0.46
CA THR A 83 7.68 -6.48 0.49
C THR A 83 8.98 -7.05 -0.06
N THR A 84 9.88 -7.45 0.85
CA THR A 84 11.09 -8.18 0.48
C THR A 84 10.80 -9.64 0.19
N GLU A 85 9.64 -10.16 0.60
CA GLU A 85 9.27 -11.54 0.34
C GLU A 85 8.63 -11.69 -1.04
N SER A 86 9.15 -12.65 -1.80
CA SER A 86 8.66 -12.91 -3.15
C SER A 86 8.28 -14.38 -3.37
N SER A 87 8.12 -15.15 -2.28
CA SER A 87 7.76 -16.55 -2.39
C SER A 87 6.34 -16.72 -2.95
N ASP A 88 6.11 -17.84 -3.65
CA ASP A 88 4.80 -18.16 -4.18
C ASP A 88 3.76 -18.29 -3.06
N ALA A 89 4.17 -18.81 -1.89
CA ALA A 89 3.28 -18.94 -0.74
C ALA A 89 2.82 -17.57 -0.25
N MET A 90 3.72 -16.58 -0.16
CA MET A 90 3.36 -15.24 0.28
C MET A 90 2.48 -14.54 -0.75
N LYS A 91 2.76 -14.71 -2.04
CA LYS A 91 1.92 -14.15 -3.10
C LYS A 91 0.52 -14.74 -3.08
N ALA A 92 0.41 -16.04 -2.84
CA ALA A 92 -0.89 -16.71 -2.73
C ALA A 92 -1.67 -16.18 -1.51
N GLN A 93 -1.00 -15.98 -0.37
CA GLN A 93 -1.64 -15.41 0.81
C GLN A 93 -2.11 -13.97 0.56
N GLY A 94 -1.28 -13.16 -0.10
CA GLY A 94 -1.65 -11.79 -0.45
C GLY A 94 -2.87 -11.75 -1.35
N LYS A 95 -2.89 -12.58 -2.37
CA LYS A 95 -4.02 -12.68 -3.29
C LYS A 95 -5.29 -13.14 -2.55
N ALA A 96 -5.17 -14.14 -1.68
CA ALA A 96 -6.30 -14.63 -0.88
C ALA A 96 -6.82 -13.57 0.07
N ALA A 97 -5.95 -12.70 0.60
CA ALA A 97 -6.35 -11.60 1.47
C ALA A 97 -7.05 -10.47 0.69
N GLY A 98 -6.88 -10.41 -0.62
CA GLY A 98 -7.50 -9.40 -1.47
C GLY A 98 -6.54 -8.38 -2.08
N ALA A 99 -5.23 -8.64 -2.05
CA ALA A 99 -4.26 -7.75 -2.69
C ALA A 99 -4.47 -7.70 -4.20
N THR A 100 -4.37 -6.50 -4.78
CA THR A 100 -4.51 -6.30 -6.22
C THR A 100 -3.23 -6.66 -6.95
N GLY A 101 -2.09 -6.40 -6.33
CA GLY A 101 -0.80 -6.64 -6.94
C GLY A 101 0.32 -6.66 -5.92
N TRP A 102 1.51 -6.72 -6.44
CA TRP A 102 2.71 -7.03 -5.67
C TRP A 102 3.91 -6.29 -6.24
N LEU A 103 4.75 -5.74 -5.36
CA LEU A 103 6.00 -5.10 -5.77
C LEU A 103 7.08 -5.52 -4.79
N VAL A 104 8.15 -6.15 -5.29
CA VAL A 104 9.22 -6.69 -4.45
C VAL A 104 10.29 -5.63 -4.20
N LYS A 105 10.67 -5.45 -2.94
CA LYS A 105 11.76 -4.55 -2.55
C LYS A 105 13.09 -5.26 -2.75
N PRO A 106 14.16 -4.55 -3.10
CA PRO A 106 14.17 -3.13 -3.47
C PRO A 106 13.61 -2.89 -4.87
N PHE A 107 12.97 -1.77 -5.06
CA PHE A 107 12.47 -1.36 -6.37
C PHE A 107 12.90 0.09 -6.63
N ASP A 108 13.02 0.46 -7.91
CA ASP A 108 13.36 1.84 -8.22
C ASP A 108 12.09 2.71 -8.29
N PRO A 109 12.23 4.04 -8.12
CA PRO A 109 11.08 4.95 -8.14
C PRO A 109 10.28 4.89 -9.44
N GLN A 110 10.94 4.69 -10.59
CA GLN A 110 10.23 4.62 -11.86
C GLN A 110 9.32 3.41 -11.93
N LYS A 111 9.79 2.26 -11.42
CA LYS A 111 8.97 1.05 -11.39
C LYS A 111 7.75 1.23 -10.52
N LEU A 112 7.91 1.91 -9.38
CA LEU A 112 6.78 2.24 -8.51
C LEU A 112 5.74 3.07 -9.25
N LEU A 113 6.19 4.13 -9.94
CA LEU A 113 5.28 5.00 -10.70
C LEU A 113 4.58 4.25 -11.84
N ASP A 114 5.30 3.37 -12.52
CA ASP A 114 4.71 2.58 -13.61
C ASP A 114 3.57 1.70 -13.10
N VAL A 115 3.78 1.03 -11.96
CA VAL A 115 2.75 0.18 -11.36
C VAL A 115 1.56 1.01 -10.89
N VAL A 116 1.82 2.14 -10.22
CA VAL A 116 0.75 3.01 -9.72
C VAL A 116 -0.10 3.53 -10.88
N LYS A 117 0.54 4.02 -11.95
CA LYS A 117 -0.18 4.52 -13.12
C LYS A 117 -1.01 3.43 -13.79
N LYS A 118 -0.50 2.21 -13.82
CA LYS A 118 -1.21 1.07 -14.38
C LYS A 118 -2.48 0.76 -13.60
N VAL A 119 -2.45 0.95 -12.29
CA VAL A 119 -3.54 0.58 -11.39
C VAL A 119 -4.59 1.67 -11.25
N ILE A 120 -4.18 2.92 -11.15
CA ILE A 120 -5.12 4.03 -10.91
C ILE A 120 -5.04 5.17 -11.92
N GLY A 121 -4.16 5.04 -12.89
CA GLY A 121 -3.98 6.09 -13.89
C GLY A 121 -3.16 7.26 -13.35
#